data_f1ac985b321ab33e8c05109007f53578
#
_entry.id   f1ac985b321ab33e8c05109007f53578
#
_cell.length_a   1.000
_cell.length_b   1.000
_cell.length_c   1.000
_cell.angle_alpha   90.00
_cell.angle_beta   90.00
_cell.angle_gamma   90.00
#
_symmetry.space_group_name_H-M   'P 1'
#
loop_
_entity.id
_entity.type
_entity.pdbx_description
1 polymer ?
#
loop_
_entity_poly.entity_id
_entity_poly.type
_entity_poly.pdbx_seq_one_letter_code
_entity_poly.pdbx_strand_id
1 'polypeptide(L)'
;MKTTKAAVRVLTPKRTKGAIAALVEKTLAELGEDPRREGLVRTPERAEQAMRFLTSGYAASLDAILNGAIFHEKSDGIVLVKDIEFFSLCEHHMLPFYGKVHVGYLPKGKIIGLSKIPRIVDMFARRLQVQERLTQQIAECLNEVLQPQGVAVIAEARHFCMMMRGVEKQHSGTVTSHMLGAFRQRKDTRDEFLALVRHNSLQF
;
A
#
# COMPACT_ATOMS: atom_id res chain seq x y z
N MET A 1 15.79 -19.33 -18.04
CA MET A 1 14.86 -18.29 -18.52
C MET A 1 15.00 -17.09 -17.59
N LYS A 2 15.51 -15.96 -18.09
CA LYS A 2 15.59 -14.70 -17.31
C LYS A 2 14.18 -14.13 -17.25
N THR A 3 13.53 -14.21 -16.08
CA THR A 3 12.28 -13.53 -15.82
C THR A 3 12.55 -12.02 -15.83
N THR A 4 12.12 -11.36 -16.87
CA THR A 4 12.12 -9.90 -16.97
C THR A 4 11.16 -9.38 -15.89
N LYS A 5 11.70 -8.87 -14.78
CA LYS A 5 10.91 -8.11 -13.80
C LYS A 5 10.29 -6.95 -14.57
N ALA A 6 8.97 -6.95 -14.72
CA ALA A 6 8.24 -5.79 -15.23
C ALA A 6 8.31 -4.69 -14.16
N ALA A 7 9.42 -3.94 -14.18
CA ALA A 7 9.57 -2.79 -13.33
C ALA A 7 8.59 -1.72 -13.82
N VAL A 8 7.57 -1.40 -13.05
CA VAL A 8 6.73 -0.22 -13.31
C VAL A 8 7.65 1.00 -13.28
N ARG A 9 7.87 1.60 -14.46
CA ARG A 9 8.69 2.80 -14.58
C ARG A 9 7.96 3.97 -13.96
N VAL A 10 8.32 4.31 -12.73
CA VAL A 10 7.82 5.52 -12.07
C VAL A 10 8.57 6.72 -12.63
N LEU A 11 7.86 7.59 -13.33
CA LEU A 11 8.41 8.87 -13.79
C LEU A 11 8.51 9.81 -12.59
N THR A 12 9.61 10.56 -12.49
CA THR A 12 9.69 11.64 -11.51
C THR A 12 8.62 12.67 -11.84
N PRO A 13 7.63 12.90 -10.95
CA PRO A 13 6.53 13.79 -11.30
C PRO A 13 7.03 15.23 -11.44
N LYS A 14 6.81 15.85 -12.60
CA LYS A 14 6.91 17.31 -12.74
C LYS A 14 5.80 17.94 -11.90
N ARG A 15 6.14 18.38 -10.69
CA ARG A 15 5.18 18.99 -9.76
C ARG A 15 5.00 20.48 -10.10
N THR A 16 4.31 20.79 -11.17
CA THR A 16 3.87 22.16 -11.46
C THR A 16 2.65 22.45 -10.58
N LYS A 17 2.76 23.47 -9.71
CA LYS A 17 1.65 23.92 -8.86
C LYS A 17 0.49 24.38 -9.74
N GLY A 18 -0.72 23.93 -9.43
CA GLY A 18 -1.93 24.29 -10.18
C GLY A 18 -2.20 23.48 -11.45
N ALA A 19 -1.28 22.59 -11.87
CA ALA A 19 -1.48 21.84 -13.11
C ALA A 19 -2.64 20.83 -13.02
N ILE A 20 -2.80 20.14 -11.91
CA ILE A 20 -3.93 19.24 -11.69
C ILE A 20 -5.20 20.05 -11.47
N ALA A 21 -5.14 21.16 -10.74
CA ALA A 21 -6.30 22.03 -10.51
C ALA A 21 -6.90 22.51 -11.83
N ALA A 22 -6.09 22.96 -12.79
CA ALA A 22 -6.56 23.38 -14.10
C ALA A 22 -7.24 22.25 -14.91
N LEU A 23 -6.77 21.00 -14.75
CA LEU A 23 -7.43 19.84 -15.36
C LEU A 23 -8.76 19.51 -14.66
N VAL A 24 -8.81 19.62 -13.34
CA VAL A 24 -10.06 19.41 -12.57
C VAL A 24 -11.11 20.45 -12.94
N GLU A 25 -10.73 21.73 -13.10
CA GLU A 25 -11.66 22.77 -13.54
C GLU A 25 -12.30 22.43 -14.90
N LYS A 26 -11.48 21.98 -15.87
CA LYS A 26 -11.98 21.51 -17.17
C LYS A 26 -12.90 20.29 -17.01
N THR A 27 -12.53 19.35 -16.15
CA THR A 27 -13.34 18.15 -15.89
C THR A 27 -14.71 18.53 -15.34
N LEU A 28 -14.80 19.49 -14.43
CA LEU A 28 -16.08 19.97 -13.89
C LEU A 28 -16.97 20.53 -15.02
N ALA A 29 -16.42 21.33 -15.93
CA ALA A 29 -17.16 21.85 -17.07
C ALA A 29 -17.64 20.74 -18.02
N GLU A 30 -16.80 19.71 -18.29
CA GLU A 30 -17.19 18.57 -19.14
C GLU A 30 -18.28 17.69 -18.47
N LEU A 31 -18.39 17.72 -17.16
CA LEU A 31 -19.47 17.06 -16.42
C LEU A 31 -20.77 17.87 -16.41
N GLY A 32 -20.78 19.09 -17.00
CA GLY A 32 -21.93 19.96 -17.04
C GLY A 32 -22.10 20.87 -15.82
N GLU A 33 -21.07 20.99 -14.97
CA GLU A 33 -21.09 21.86 -13.80
C GLU A 33 -20.52 23.24 -14.07
N ASP A 34 -20.99 24.29 -13.36
CA ASP A 34 -20.34 25.59 -13.33
C ASP A 34 -19.22 25.62 -12.28
N PRO A 35 -17.92 25.63 -12.67
CA PRO A 35 -16.82 25.67 -11.72
C PRO A 35 -16.81 26.90 -10.81
N ARG A 36 -17.51 27.97 -11.19
CA ARG A 36 -17.54 29.23 -10.44
C ARG A 36 -18.61 29.27 -9.36
N ARG A 37 -19.55 28.32 -9.33
CA ARG A 37 -20.55 28.25 -8.24
C ARG A 37 -19.88 28.05 -6.88
N GLU A 38 -20.46 28.62 -5.83
CA GLU A 38 -19.88 28.68 -4.48
C GLU A 38 -19.30 27.36 -3.97
N GLY A 39 -20.01 26.24 -4.17
CA GLY A 39 -19.57 24.93 -3.72
C GLY A 39 -18.37 24.36 -4.51
N LEU A 40 -18.13 24.82 -5.74
CA LEU A 40 -17.09 24.28 -6.63
C LEU A 40 -15.87 25.20 -6.81
N VAL A 41 -15.98 26.50 -6.49
CA VAL A 41 -14.91 27.49 -6.73
C VAL A 41 -13.55 27.08 -6.16
N ARG A 42 -13.51 26.30 -5.10
CA ARG A 42 -12.27 25.79 -4.48
C ARG A 42 -12.01 24.30 -4.73
N THR A 43 -12.89 23.63 -5.51
CA THR A 43 -12.75 22.19 -5.78
C THR A 43 -11.49 21.87 -6.58
N PRO A 44 -11.06 22.65 -7.59
CA PRO A 44 -9.83 22.37 -8.32
C PRO A 44 -8.59 22.26 -7.43
N GLU A 45 -8.38 23.23 -6.53
CA GLU A 45 -7.23 23.23 -5.62
C GLU A 45 -7.33 22.12 -4.57
N ARG A 46 -8.52 21.88 -4.02
CA ARG A 46 -8.75 20.82 -3.05
C ARG A 46 -8.51 19.44 -3.66
N ALA A 47 -8.97 19.22 -4.88
CA ALA A 47 -8.77 17.98 -5.61
C ALA A 47 -7.27 17.77 -5.93
N GLU A 48 -6.55 18.82 -6.36
CA GLU A 48 -5.10 18.73 -6.55
C GLU A 48 -4.38 18.34 -5.26
N GLN A 49 -4.70 18.96 -4.13
CA GLN A 49 -4.10 18.66 -2.84
C GLN A 49 -4.38 17.20 -2.43
N ALA A 50 -5.62 16.75 -2.57
CA ALA A 50 -6.02 15.38 -2.28
C ALA A 50 -5.27 14.36 -3.16
N MET A 51 -5.21 14.58 -4.47
CA MET A 51 -4.51 13.70 -5.41
C MET A 51 -3.01 13.63 -5.11
N ARG A 52 -2.37 14.78 -4.81
CA ARG A 52 -0.95 14.81 -4.42
C ARG A 52 -0.68 14.07 -3.12
N PHE A 53 -1.57 14.17 -2.14
CA PHE A 53 -1.47 13.43 -0.90
C PHE A 53 -1.64 11.92 -1.13
N LEU A 54 -2.67 11.53 -1.86
CA LEU A 54 -2.97 10.12 -2.17
C LEU A 54 -1.93 9.46 -3.08
N THR A 55 -1.08 10.26 -3.74
CA THR A 55 0.02 9.76 -4.58
C THR A 55 1.40 10.16 -4.05
N SER A 56 1.49 10.54 -2.77
CA SER A 56 2.74 11.00 -2.14
C SER A 56 3.81 9.90 -2.05
N GLY A 57 3.41 8.65 -2.08
CA GLY A 57 4.31 7.50 -2.07
C GLY A 57 5.29 7.44 -3.24
N TYR A 58 5.00 8.09 -4.38
CA TYR A 58 5.96 8.21 -5.47
C TYR A 58 7.18 9.08 -5.14
N ALA A 59 7.05 9.98 -4.18
CA ALA A 59 8.14 10.86 -3.74
C ALA A 59 8.78 10.40 -2.42
N ALA A 60 8.26 9.33 -1.82
CA ALA A 60 8.79 8.81 -0.56
C ALA A 60 10.14 8.11 -0.79
N SER A 61 11.10 8.36 0.10
CA SER A 61 12.40 7.69 0.14
C SER A 61 12.40 6.60 1.20
N LEU A 62 12.76 5.38 0.81
CA LEU A 62 12.90 4.26 1.74
C LEU A 62 13.94 4.54 2.82
N ASP A 63 15.09 5.10 2.44
CA ASP A 63 16.17 5.45 3.38
C ASP A 63 15.70 6.46 4.43
N ALA A 64 14.94 7.47 4.01
CA ALA A 64 14.35 8.45 4.92
C ALA A 64 13.30 7.81 5.85
N ILE A 65 12.53 6.84 5.37
CA ILE A 65 11.58 6.09 6.18
C ILE A 65 12.32 5.25 7.21
N LEU A 66 13.32 4.50 6.80
CA LEU A 66 14.11 3.62 7.69
C LEU A 66 14.86 4.44 8.73
N ASN A 67 15.51 5.52 8.33
CA ASN A 67 16.24 6.44 9.20
C ASN A 67 17.10 5.71 10.25
N GLY A 68 17.87 4.71 9.82
CA GLY A 68 18.75 3.91 10.67
C GLY A 68 18.06 2.96 11.65
N ALA A 69 16.75 2.80 11.62
CA ALA A 69 16.01 1.96 12.57
C ALA A 69 16.00 0.47 12.19
N ILE A 70 17.17 -0.06 11.88
CA ILE A 70 17.45 -1.49 11.74
C ILE A 70 18.41 -1.85 12.86
N PHE A 71 18.04 -2.83 13.69
CA PHE A 71 18.80 -3.22 14.88
C PHE A 71 19.24 -4.66 14.74
N HIS A 72 20.38 -4.99 15.37
CA HIS A 72 20.86 -6.37 15.50
C HIS A 72 20.24 -6.98 16.76
N GLU A 73 19.45 -8.03 16.57
CA GLU A 73 18.79 -8.73 17.67
C GLU A 73 18.71 -10.23 17.37
N LYS A 74 19.03 -11.04 18.37
CA LYS A 74 18.88 -12.49 18.28
C LYS A 74 17.43 -12.86 18.57
N SER A 75 16.66 -12.99 17.53
CA SER A 75 15.27 -13.46 17.60
C SER A 75 15.04 -14.46 16.48
N ASP A 76 14.33 -15.54 16.79
CA ASP A 76 13.98 -16.64 15.89
C ASP A 76 12.47 -16.84 15.74
N GLY A 77 11.67 -16.07 16.48
CA GLY A 77 10.21 -16.07 16.37
C GLY A 77 9.69 -15.14 15.27
N ILE A 78 8.46 -15.39 14.85
CA ILE A 78 7.76 -14.53 13.88
C ILE A 78 7.49 -13.17 14.52
N VAL A 79 7.92 -12.10 13.88
CA VAL A 79 7.49 -10.73 14.19
C VAL A 79 6.32 -10.37 13.26
N LEU A 80 5.15 -10.11 13.84
CA LEU A 80 3.94 -9.74 13.11
C LEU A 80 3.47 -8.35 13.51
N VAL A 81 3.29 -7.47 12.53
CA VAL A 81 2.52 -6.22 12.65
C VAL A 81 1.24 -6.39 11.83
N LYS A 82 0.11 -6.40 12.50
CA LYS A 82 -1.19 -6.66 11.87
C LYS A 82 -2.12 -5.47 11.93
N ASP A 83 -3.20 -5.56 11.17
CA ASP A 83 -4.25 -4.55 11.08
C ASP A 83 -3.74 -3.15 10.68
N ILE A 84 -2.69 -3.10 9.85
CA ILE A 84 -2.17 -1.85 9.31
C ILE A 84 -3.16 -1.32 8.28
N GLU A 85 -3.87 -0.26 8.63
CA GLU A 85 -4.82 0.39 7.73
C GLU A 85 -4.10 1.04 6.55
N PHE A 86 -4.70 0.95 5.36
CA PHE A 86 -4.18 1.61 4.18
C PHE A 86 -5.29 2.15 3.28
N PHE A 87 -4.97 3.21 2.54
CA PHE A 87 -5.75 3.76 1.45
C PHE A 87 -4.89 3.85 0.19
N SER A 88 -5.45 3.44 -0.94
CA SER A 88 -4.78 3.46 -2.23
C SER A 88 -5.73 3.86 -3.34
N LEU A 89 -5.20 4.14 -4.53
CA LEU A 89 -6.00 4.41 -5.72
C LEU A 89 -5.81 3.29 -6.74
N CYS A 90 -6.92 2.68 -7.17
CA CYS A 90 -6.91 1.71 -8.25
C CYS A 90 -6.38 2.34 -9.54
N GLU A 91 -5.32 1.78 -10.14
CA GLU A 91 -4.70 2.36 -11.33
C GLU A 91 -5.63 2.37 -12.56
N HIS A 92 -6.62 1.47 -12.61
CA HIS A 92 -7.54 1.37 -13.75
C HIS A 92 -8.59 2.49 -13.79
N HIS A 93 -9.00 2.99 -12.61
CA HIS A 93 -10.13 3.93 -12.52
C HIS A 93 -9.84 5.17 -11.68
N MET A 94 -8.67 5.23 -11.00
CA MET A 94 -8.33 6.26 -10.00
C MET A 94 -9.35 6.34 -8.85
N LEU A 95 -10.15 5.30 -8.65
CA LEU A 95 -11.07 5.19 -7.52
C LEU A 95 -10.37 4.54 -6.34
N PRO A 96 -10.75 4.90 -5.09
CA PRO A 96 -10.11 4.34 -3.91
C PRO A 96 -10.32 2.84 -3.76
N PHE A 97 -9.31 2.17 -3.18
CA PHE A 97 -9.50 0.94 -2.45
C PHE A 97 -8.78 1.06 -1.11
N TYR A 98 -9.31 0.40 -0.11
CA TYR A 98 -8.82 0.55 1.25
C TYR A 98 -9.02 -0.75 2.03
N GLY A 99 -8.25 -0.91 3.08
CA GLY A 99 -8.34 -2.11 3.89
C GLY A 99 -7.23 -2.19 4.92
N LYS A 100 -6.78 -3.42 5.16
CA LYS A 100 -5.75 -3.73 6.15
C LYS A 100 -4.66 -4.59 5.53
N VAL A 101 -3.44 -4.38 6.01
CA VAL A 101 -2.27 -5.20 5.67
C VAL A 101 -1.73 -5.83 6.94
N HIS A 102 -1.40 -7.11 6.86
CA HIS A 102 -0.70 -7.88 7.88
C HIS A 102 0.68 -8.23 7.36
N VAL A 103 1.71 -7.84 8.09
CA VAL A 103 3.11 -8.00 7.68
C VAL A 103 3.85 -8.81 8.73
N GLY A 104 4.28 -10.01 8.34
CA GLY A 104 5.11 -10.88 9.17
C GLY A 104 6.49 -11.08 8.57
N TYR A 105 7.51 -11.18 9.41
CA TYR A 105 8.83 -11.63 8.99
C TYR A 105 9.47 -12.52 10.06
N LEU A 106 10.34 -13.43 9.62
CA LEU A 106 11.14 -14.29 10.49
C LEU A 106 12.57 -13.76 10.49
N PRO A 107 13.03 -13.13 11.59
CA PRO A 107 14.34 -12.49 11.64
C PRO A 107 15.51 -13.43 11.32
N LYS A 108 16.61 -12.86 10.84
CA LYS A 108 17.92 -13.51 10.71
C LYS A 108 19.00 -12.57 11.28
N GLY A 109 18.89 -12.31 12.58
CA GLY A 109 19.83 -11.42 13.29
C GLY A 109 19.58 -9.92 13.09
N LYS A 110 18.55 -9.51 12.33
CA LYS A 110 18.14 -8.11 12.17
C LYS A 110 16.66 -7.96 12.39
N ILE A 111 16.29 -6.89 13.09
CA ILE A 111 14.89 -6.45 13.26
C ILE A 111 14.75 -5.00 12.82
N ILE A 112 13.51 -4.60 12.49
CA ILE A 112 13.17 -3.25 12.10
C ILE A 112 12.31 -2.58 13.16
N GLY A 113 12.48 -1.29 13.37
CA GLY A 113 11.58 -0.52 14.25
C GLY A 113 10.13 -0.66 13.78
N LEU A 114 9.22 -1.11 14.64
CA LEU A 114 7.85 -1.49 14.29
C LEU A 114 7.10 -0.39 13.53
N SER A 115 7.33 0.88 13.90
CA SER A 115 6.70 2.04 13.22
C SER A 115 7.15 2.24 11.77
N LYS A 116 8.22 1.56 11.32
CA LYS A 116 8.70 1.65 9.94
C LYS A 116 7.86 0.82 8.99
N ILE A 117 7.30 -0.28 9.48
CA ILE A 117 6.47 -1.19 8.67
C ILE A 117 5.22 -0.47 8.14
N PRO A 118 4.38 0.21 8.96
CA PRO A 118 3.26 0.99 8.44
C PRO A 118 3.66 2.09 7.45
N ARG A 119 4.81 2.73 7.67
CA ARG A 119 5.31 3.75 6.74
C ARG A 119 5.75 3.18 5.39
N ILE A 120 6.28 1.96 5.37
CA ILE A 120 6.59 1.23 4.13
C ILE A 120 5.28 0.85 3.42
N VAL A 121 4.27 0.40 4.16
CA VAL A 121 2.93 0.14 3.60
C VAL A 121 2.37 1.41 2.95
N ASP A 122 2.38 2.55 3.66
CA ASP A 122 1.94 3.85 3.13
C ASP A 122 2.73 4.27 1.88
N MET A 123 4.05 4.09 1.87
CA MET A 123 4.89 4.43 0.72
C MET A 123 4.47 3.70 -0.55
N PHE A 124 4.04 2.45 -0.45
CA PHE A 124 3.55 1.68 -1.59
C PHE A 124 2.06 1.88 -1.85
N ALA A 125 1.24 2.05 -0.81
CA ALA A 125 -0.19 2.24 -0.93
C ALA A 125 -0.55 3.60 -1.55
N ARG A 126 0.17 4.68 -1.20
CA ARG A 126 -0.09 6.02 -1.72
C ARG A 126 0.47 6.21 -3.14
N ARG A 127 -0.03 5.38 -4.07
CA ARG A 127 0.30 5.36 -5.50
C ARG A 127 -0.93 4.91 -6.28
N LEU A 128 -0.84 4.97 -7.61
CA LEU A 128 -1.78 4.22 -8.45
C LEU A 128 -1.37 2.75 -8.43
N GLN A 129 -2.24 1.87 -7.92
CA GLN A 129 -1.89 0.49 -7.61
C GLN A 129 -2.92 -0.53 -8.09
N VAL A 130 -2.46 -1.77 -8.16
CA VAL A 130 -3.29 -2.97 -8.01
C VAL A 130 -2.91 -3.67 -6.70
N GLN A 131 -3.86 -4.30 -6.04
CA GLN A 131 -3.65 -4.88 -4.72
C GLN A 131 -2.56 -5.95 -4.70
N GLU A 132 -2.46 -6.75 -5.76
CA GLU A 132 -1.44 -7.79 -5.93
C GLU A 132 -0.03 -7.21 -5.95
N ARG A 133 0.18 -6.12 -6.69
CA ARG A 133 1.47 -5.42 -6.76
C ARG A 133 1.80 -4.75 -5.43
N LEU A 134 0.84 -4.13 -4.77
CA LEU A 134 1.02 -3.55 -3.44
C LEU A 134 1.54 -4.59 -2.45
N THR A 135 0.87 -5.75 -2.39
CA THR A 135 1.23 -6.86 -1.49
C THR A 135 2.63 -7.37 -1.78
N GLN A 136 2.96 -7.56 -3.06
CA GLN A 136 4.27 -8.01 -3.50
C GLN A 136 5.38 -7.00 -3.16
N GLN A 137 5.18 -5.71 -3.47
CA GLN A 137 6.19 -4.67 -3.26
C GLN A 137 6.53 -4.49 -1.77
N ILE A 138 5.54 -4.60 -0.88
CA ILE A 138 5.78 -4.55 0.57
C ILE A 138 6.66 -5.72 0.99
N ALA A 139 6.35 -6.94 0.54
CA ALA A 139 7.11 -8.12 0.91
C ALA A 139 8.54 -8.10 0.38
N GLU A 140 8.72 -7.73 -0.89
CA GLU A 140 10.04 -7.63 -1.53
C GLU A 140 10.91 -6.56 -0.88
N CYS A 141 10.35 -5.38 -0.57
CA CYS A 141 11.04 -4.31 0.12
C CYS A 141 11.59 -4.76 1.49
N LEU A 142 10.75 -5.39 2.31
CA LEU A 142 11.19 -5.90 3.61
C LEU A 142 12.24 -7.02 3.49
N ASN A 143 12.10 -7.86 2.47
CA ASN A 143 13.06 -8.91 2.20
C ASN A 143 14.44 -8.34 1.80
N GLU A 144 14.48 -7.27 1.00
CA GLU A 144 15.73 -6.58 0.63
C GLU A 144 16.38 -5.89 1.83
N VAL A 145 15.59 -5.17 2.63
CA VAL A 145 16.07 -4.37 3.76
C VAL A 145 16.60 -5.24 4.90
N LEU A 146 15.88 -6.30 5.27
CA LEU A 146 16.19 -7.10 6.45
C LEU A 146 16.99 -8.36 6.12
N GLN A 147 16.88 -8.87 4.91
CA GLN A 147 17.42 -10.18 4.52
C GLN A 147 17.04 -11.29 5.53
N PRO A 148 15.74 -11.40 5.89
CA PRO A 148 15.26 -12.31 6.91
C PRO A 148 15.24 -13.75 6.38
N GLN A 149 14.85 -14.70 7.23
CA GLN A 149 14.61 -16.10 6.78
C GLN A 149 13.35 -16.18 5.89
N GLY A 150 12.43 -15.23 6.01
CA GLY A 150 11.23 -15.12 5.19
C GLY A 150 10.40 -13.90 5.55
N VAL A 151 9.51 -13.53 4.62
CA VAL A 151 8.51 -12.46 4.76
C VAL A 151 7.17 -12.99 4.32
N ALA A 152 6.11 -12.60 5.02
CA ALA A 152 4.72 -12.87 4.64
C ALA A 152 3.91 -11.57 4.72
N VAL A 153 3.18 -11.27 3.66
CA VAL A 153 2.27 -10.12 3.61
C VAL A 153 0.91 -10.60 3.13
N ILE A 154 -0.15 -10.21 3.86
CA ILE A 154 -1.54 -10.39 3.46
C ILE A 154 -2.19 -9.01 3.43
N ALA A 155 -2.92 -8.71 2.37
CA ALA A 155 -3.74 -7.51 2.26
C ALA A 155 -5.20 -7.90 2.03
N GLU A 156 -6.10 -7.30 2.80
CA GLU A 156 -7.55 -7.45 2.69
C GLU A 156 -8.13 -6.08 2.37
N ALA A 157 -8.90 -5.96 1.29
CA ALA A 157 -9.39 -4.66 0.85
C ALA A 157 -10.78 -4.71 0.22
N ARG A 158 -11.42 -3.54 0.22
CA ARG A 158 -12.63 -3.21 -0.53
C ARG A 158 -12.30 -2.19 -1.60
N HIS A 159 -12.88 -2.39 -2.79
CA HIS A 159 -12.60 -1.60 -3.97
C HIS A 159 -13.82 -0.81 -4.41
N PHE A 160 -13.77 0.53 -4.37
CA PHE A 160 -14.87 1.36 -4.83
C PHE A 160 -15.16 1.17 -6.34
N CYS A 161 -14.16 0.82 -7.13
CA CYS A 161 -14.36 0.50 -8.55
C CYS A 161 -15.26 -0.73 -8.79
N MET A 162 -15.43 -1.60 -7.78
CA MET A 162 -16.35 -2.74 -7.81
C MET A 162 -17.67 -2.45 -7.08
N MET A 163 -17.64 -1.55 -6.06
CA MET A 163 -18.78 -1.33 -5.16
C MET A 163 -19.78 -0.34 -5.73
N MET A 164 -19.32 0.81 -6.24
CA MET A 164 -20.18 1.93 -6.60
C MET A 164 -20.55 1.99 -8.09
N ARG A 165 -19.93 1.18 -8.91
CA ARG A 165 -20.16 1.07 -10.35
C ARG A 165 -19.64 -0.27 -10.87
N GLY A 166 -19.93 -0.60 -12.13
CA GLY A 166 -19.54 -1.86 -12.78
C GLY A 166 -20.34 -3.03 -12.24
N VAL A 167 -19.74 -3.90 -11.44
CA VAL A 167 -20.41 -5.10 -10.90
C VAL A 167 -21.27 -4.82 -9.66
N GLU A 168 -21.13 -3.69 -9.01
CA GLU A 168 -21.94 -3.19 -7.88
C GLU A 168 -22.04 -4.17 -6.71
N LYS A 169 -20.93 -4.83 -6.35
CA LYS A 169 -20.86 -5.81 -5.24
C LYS A 169 -20.27 -5.16 -4.00
N GLN A 170 -21.12 -4.63 -3.13
CA GLN A 170 -20.73 -3.87 -1.94
C GLN A 170 -20.09 -4.72 -0.85
N HIS A 171 -20.43 -6.00 -0.75
CA HIS A 171 -19.95 -6.91 0.31
C HIS A 171 -18.76 -7.76 -0.12
N SER A 172 -18.33 -7.71 -1.39
CA SER A 172 -17.16 -8.45 -1.81
C SER A 172 -15.87 -7.78 -1.33
N GLY A 173 -14.99 -8.58 -0.74
CA GLY A 173 -13.63 -8.19 -0.38
C GLY A 173 -12.63 -8.97 -1.21
N THR A 174 -11.47 -8.38 -1.42
CA THR A 174 -10.33 -9.02 -2.11
C THR A 174 -9.24 -9.29 -1.08
N VAL A 175 -8.71 -10.51 -1.09
CA VAL A 175 -7.57 -10.89 -0.26
C VAL A 175 -6.42 -11.26 -1.18
N THR A 176 -5.26 -10.65 -0.97
CA THR A 176 -4.02 -10.99 -1.67
C THR A 176 -2.94 -11.37 -0.66
N SER A 177 -2.06 -12.30 -1.04
CA SER A 177 -0.95 -12.70 -0.20
C SER A 177 0.33 -12.82 -1.01
N HIS A 178 1.46 -12.45 -0.39
CA HIS A 178 2.78 -12.68 -0.94
C HIS A 178 3.71 -13.21 0.14
N MET A 179 4.33 -14.36 -0.12
CA MET A 179 5.16 -15.07 0.85
C MET A 179 6.52 -15.38 0.24
N LEU A 180 7.59 -15.12 1.00
CA LEU A 180 8.98 -15.33 0.62
C LEU A 180 9.71 -16.19 1.65
N GLY A 181 10.77 -16.87 1.23
CA GLY A 181 11.62 -17.68 2.11
C GLY A 181 10.85 -18.75 2.88
N ALA A 182 11.06 -18.81 4.20
CA ALA A 182 10.48 -19.82 5.09
C ALA A 182 8.93 -19.89 5.02
N PHE A 183 8.25 -18.77 4.91
CA PHE A 183 6.77 -18.75 4.80
C PHE A 183 6.27 -19.41 3.51
N ARG A 184 7.03 -19.35 2.43
CA ARG A 184 6.69 -20.01 1.18
C ARG A 184 7.05 -21.50 1.21
N GLN A 185 8.20 -21.84 1.79
CA GLN A 185 8.78 -23.18 1.71
C GLN A 185 8.26 -24.11 2.80
N ARG A 186 7.98 -23.62 4.01
CA ARG A 186 7.62 -24.40 5.19
C ARG A 186 6.15 -24.19 5.55
N LYS A 187 5.41 -25.29 5.58
CA LYS A 187 3.97 -25.27 5.89
C LYS A 187 3.71 -24.84 7.33
N ASP A 188 4.46 -25.36 8.28
CA ASP A 188 4.36 -25.05 9.71
C ASP A 188 4.52 -23.54 9.99
N THR A 189 5.57 -22.92 9.45
CA THR A 189 5.81 -21.47 9.59
C THR A 189 4.68 -20.64 8.97
N ARG A 190 4.15 -21.08 7.84
CA ARG A 190 3.01 -20.41 7.20
C ARG A 190 1.73 -20.55 8.01
N ASP A 191 1.46 -21.74 8.53
CA ASP A 191 0.26 -22.01 9.33
C ASP A 191 0.29 -21.22 10.65
N GLU A 192 1.44 -21.11 11.30
CA GLU A 192 1.64 -20.27 12.48
C GLU A 192 1.34 -18.80 12.18
N PHE A 193 1.87 -18.25 11.08
CA PHE A 193 1.59 -16.89 10.66
C PHE A 193 0.09 -16.67 10.41
N LEU A 194 -0.57 -17.57 9.70
CA LEU A 194 -2.00 -17.48 9.42
C LEU A 194 -2.85 -17.56 10.71
N ALA A 195 -2.42 -18.38 11.68
CA ALA A 195 -3.07 -18.45 12.98
C ALA A 195 -2.92 -17.14 13.76
N LEU A 196 -1.73 -16.54 13.77
CA LEU A 196 -1.46 -15.25 14.41
C LEU A 196 -2.27 -14.10 13.77
N VAL A 197 -2.41 -14.08 12.45
CA VAL A 197 -3.23 -13.07 11.74
C VAL A 197 -4.70 -13.18 12.15
N ARG A 198 -5.23 -14.41 12.25
CA ARG A 198 -6.64 -14.67 12.62
C ARG A 198 -6.95 -14.45 14.09
N HIS A 199 -5.95 -14.42 14.95
CA HIS A 199 -6.12 -14.31 16.39
C HIS A 199 -6.58 -12.90 16.80
N ASN A 200 -7.82 -12.76 17.26
CA ASN A 200 -8.48 -11.48 17.56
C ASN A 200 -8.22 -10.90 18.96
N SER A 201 -7.17 -11.32 19.67
CA SER A 201 -6.97 -10.99 21.09
C SER A 201 -6.36 -9.62 21.40
N LEU A 202 -6.17 -8.75 20.41
CA LEU A 202 -5.70 -7.38 20.65
C LEU A 202 -6.86 -6.37 20.74
N GLN A 203 -7.96 -6.73 21.40
CA GLN A 203 -8.95 -5.77 21.87
C GLN A 203 -8.47 -5.24 23.22
N PHE A 204 -7.84 -4.07 23.21
CA PHE A 204 -7.52 -3.29 24.40
C PHE A 204 -8.69 -2.35 24.74
#